data_c2376b073cb48918e207cb9343ce13eb
#
_entry.id   c2376b073cb48918e207cb9343ce13eb
#
_cell.length_a   1.000
_cell.length_b   1.000
_cell.length_c   1.000
_cell.angle_alpha   90.00
_cell.angle_beta   90.00
_cell.angle_gamma   90.00
#
_symmetry.space_group_name_H-M   'P 1'
#
loop_
_entity.id
_entity.type
_entity.pdbx_description
1 polymer ?
#
loop_
_entity_poly.entity_id
_entity_poly.type
_entity_poly.pdbx_seq_one_letter_code
_entity_poly.pdbx_strand_id
1 'polypeptide(L)'
;MKIETEVLIVGAGLTGLTLACDLLRRGIDFRIIDKSADYFPGSRGKGLTPRSLEVFDDLGMIDELMLYGYSHPIIRQYDGPIVLGDKDMHEGLTSTPNVPYGAPLWIPQFQIERILREQLAKGGKHVELATALTGIEQDENGVTATIGKDEIECLYLVAADGGHSFVRKFLQLGFLGETREAIRMLVGDVHTDALDHAHTHMWQKHPDGIVALTPFSKIDIFQFGAQVNPDFDAEPTLELFQQILKERSGMDIKLYNPTWLSSFKVNIRMVDRSVIGRVCIAGDAAHVHSPTGGQGMNTGIQDAYNLGWKIGLLLRGANASLLETYQEERLPVAAAVLKLSTQLLDKFQSAQRSLPSGSERFQLGLNYRESSLSKQATLLPLPLQAGDRAPDAPILDDKGNQIRLFDLFRGPHFTLLHTGDIPKDEWSQYRDIKLFQISKDKDASGFFGSAYGEQENLIYLVRPDGYIGFIGETTQMPALKTYIDQLGILIFNKITCL
;
A
#
# COMPACT_ATOMS: atom_id res chain seq x y z
N MET A 1 -18.86 -17.72 -23.34
CA MET A 1 -18.08 -17.70 -22.07
C MET A 1 -19.06 -17.64 -20.91
N LYS A 2 -18.99 -18.56 -19.95
CA LYS A 2 -19.84 -18.52 -18.75
C LYS A 2 -18.97 -17.98 -17.61
N ILE A 3 -19.08 -16.69 -17.36
CA ILE A 3 -18.31 -16.02 -16.30
C ILE A 3 -18.59 -16.69 -14.96
N GLU A 4 -17.54 -17.18 -14.31
CA GLU A 4 -17.59 -17.84 -13.01
C GLU A 4 -17.35 -16.87 -11.86
N THR A 5 -16.55 -15.82 -12.13
CA THR A 5 -16.26 -14.74 -11.18
C THR A 5 -15.97 -13.45 -11.93
N GLU A 6 -16.23 -12.27 -11.35
CA GLU A 6 -15.95 -11.01 -12.01
C GLU A 6 -14.45 -10.72 -12.05
N VAL A 7 -13.72 -11.01 -10.96
CA VAL A 7 -12.30 -10.76 -10.85
C VAL A 7 -11.56 -11.98 -10.30
N LEU A 8 -10.50 -12.40 -11.00
CA LEU A 8 -9.56 -13.40 -10.48
C LEU A 8 -8.30 -12.70 -9.99
N ILE A 9 -7.98 -12.86 -8.70
CA ILE A 9 -6.75 -12.36 -8.08
C ILE A 9 -5.76 -13.52 -7.97
N VAL A 10 -4.56 -13.37 -8.54
CA VAL A 10 -3.50 -14.37 -8.51
C VAL A 10 -2.40 -13.92 -7.56
N GLY A 11 -2.28 -14.60 -6.42
CA GLY A 11 -1.36 -14.29 -5.34
C GLY A 11 -2.07 -13.68 -4.12
N ALA A 12 -1.90 -14.32 -2.96
CA ALA A 12 -2.52 -13.94 -1.69
C ALA A 12 -1.53 -13.29 -0.69
N GLY A 13 -0.54 -12.56 -1.21
CA GLY A 13 0.28 -11.64 -0.43
C GLY A 13 -0.48 -10.32 -0.15
N LEU A 14 0.18 -9.36 0.50
CA LEU A 14 -0.44 -8.10 0.92
C LEU A 14 -1.16 -7.35 -0.20
N THR A 15 -0.59 -7.28 -1.40
CA THR A 15 -1.21 -6.62 -2.55
C THR A 15 -2.53 -7.28 -2.93
N GLY A 16 -2.51 -8.60 -3.12
CA GLY A 16 -3.72 -9.35 -3.50
C GLY A 16 -4.80 -9.32 -2.41
N LEU A 17 -4.41 -9.48 -1.14
CA LEU A 17 -5.33 -9.42 -0.01
C LEU A 17 -5.93 -8.01 0.18
N THR A 18 -5.15 -6.95 -0.03
CA THR A 18 -5.66 -5.57 0.01
C THR A 18 -6.71 -5.33 -1.08
N LEU A 19 -6.42 -5.77 -2.32
CA LEU A 19 -7.38 -5.69 -3.41
C LEU A 19 -8.64 -6.50 -3.10
N ALA A 20 -8.49 -7.73 -2.60
CA ALA A 20 -9.62 -8.58 -2.24
C ALA A 20 -10.53 -7.91 -1.19
N CYS A 21 -9.95 -7.27 -0.15
CA CYS A 21 -10.73 -6.52 0.84
C CYS A 21 -11.44 -5.30 0.23
N ASP A 22 -10.80 -4.59 -0.71
CA ASP A 22 -11.44 -3.45 -1.39
C ASP A 22 -12.57 -3.91 -2.34
N LEU A 23 -12.40 -5.02 -3.07
CA LEU A 23 -13.45 -5.60 -3.91
C LEU A 23 -14.62 -6.12 -3.05
N LEU A 24 -14.33 -6.76 -1.91
CA LEU A 24 -15.35 -7.25 -0.98
C LEU A 24 -16.28 -6.13 -0.51
N ARG A 25 -15.72 -5.00 -0.04
CA ARG A 25 -16.56 -3.86 0.43
C ARG A 25 -17.35 -3.18 -0.69
N ARG A 26 -16.95 -3.38 -1.95
CA ARG A 26 -17.66 -2.90 -3.15
C ARG A 26 -18.75 -3.85 -3.61
N GLY A 27 -18.87 -5.04 -2.99
CA GLY A 27 -19.82 -6.07 -3.37
C GLY A 27 -19.50 -6.72 -4.73
N ILE A 28 -18.23 -6.69 -5.16
CA ILE A 28 -17.77 -7.32 -6.40
C ILE A 28 -17.46 -8.78 -6.11
N ASP A 29 -17.89 -9.67 -7.01
CA ASP A 29 -17.55 -11.08 -6.92
C ASP A 29 -16.12 -11.33 -7.39
N PHE A 30 -15.35 -12.04 -6.56
CA PHE A 30 -13.96 -12.37 -6.89
C PHE A 30 -13.56 -13.73 -6.32
N ARG A 31 -12.54 -14.31 -6.92
CA ARG A 31 -11.76 -15.41 -6.39
C ARG A 31 -10.32 -14.96 -6.17
N ILE A 32 -9.68 -15.43 -5.12
CA ILE A 32 -8.26 -15.21 -4.83
C ILE A 32 -7.56 -16.53 -4.66
N ILE A 33 -6.57 -16.79 -5.51
CA ILE A 33 -5.83 -18.05 -5.57
C ILE A 33 -4.36 -17.83 -5.18
N ASP A 34 -3.75 -18.82 -4.55
CA ASP A 34 -2.30 -18.85 -4.30
C ASP A 34 -1.74 -20.26 -4.53
N LYS A 35 -0.58 -20.32 -5.18
CA LYS A 35 0.12 -21.59 -5.45
C LYS A 35 0.67 -22.26 -4.21
N SER A 36 0.86 -21.54 -3.12
CA SER A 36 1.41 -22.03 -1.86
C SER A 36 0.38 -22.92 -1.15
N ALA A 37 0.85 -24.01 -0.55
CA ALA A 37 -0.01 -24.91 0.22
C ALA A 37 -0.42 -24.29 1.57
N ASP A 38 0.40 -23.40 2.10
CA ASP A 38 0.20 -22.75 3.39
C ASP A 38 0.46 -21.23 3.29
N TYR A 39 -0.07 -20.49 4.25
CA TYR A 39 0.23 -19.07 4.39
C TYR A 39 1.68 -18.87 4.83
N PHE A 40 2.32 -17.85 4.27
CA PHE A 40 3.70 -17.51 4.62
C PHE A 40 3.80 -17.07 6.08
N PRO A 41 4.60 -17.74 6.93
CA PRO A 41 4.63 -17.47 8.36
C PRO A 41 5.62 -16.37 8.76
N GLY A 42 6.38 -15.81 7.80
CA GLY A 42 7.50 -14.93 8.09
C GLY A 42 7.24 -13.45 7.86
N SER A 43 8.17 -12.63 8.30
CA SER A 43 8.11 -11.17 8.18
C SER A 43 9.15 -10.62 7.21
N ARG A 44 8.91 -10.75 5.89
CA ARG A 44 9.77 -10.11 4.88
C ARG A 44 9.75 -8.58 5.01
N GLY A 45 8.58 -8.01 5.34
CA GLY A 45 8.36 -6.61 5.63
C GLY A 45 7.86 -6.37 7.06
N LYS A 46 8.13 -5.19 7.61
CA LYS A 46 7.75 -4.85 8.98
C LYS A 46 7.31 -3.40 9.20
N GLY A 47 6.99 -2.66 8.16
CA GLY A 47 6.65 -1.25 8.34
C GLY A 47 5.55 -0.78 7.41
N LEU A 48 4.44 -0.31 7.97
CA LEU A 48 3.41 0.42 7.25
C LEU A 48 3.72 1.91 7.30
N THR A 49 3.78 2.55 6.13
CA THR A 49 3.94 4.01 6.04
C THR A 49 2.65 4.72 6.46
N PRO A 50 2.71 5.99 6.88
CA PRO A 50 1.53 6.79 7.16
C PRO A 50 0.47 6.72 6.06
N ARG A 51 0.86 6.77 4.78
CA ARG A 51 -0.11 6.63 3.66
C ARG A 51 -0.81 5.27 3.65
N SER A 52 -0.09 4.19 3.93
CA SER A 52 -0.71 2.86 4.00
C SER A 52 -1.63 2.72 5.22
N LEU A 53 -1.34 3.41 6.32
CA LEU A 53 -2.24 3.46 7.48
C LEU A 53 -3.55 4.18 7.14
N GLU A 54 -3.52 5.24 6.32
CA GLU A 54 -4.72 5.89 5.81
C GLU A 54 -5.55 4.96 4.92
N VAL A 55 -4.91 4.13 4.09
CA VAL A 55 -5.59 3.10 3.29
C VAL A 55 -6.32 2.10 4.20
N PHE A 56 -5.66 1.64 5.25
CA PHE A 56 -6.27 0.68 6.20
C PHE A 56 -7.29 1.32 7.13
N ASP A 57 -7.22 2.63 7.40
CA ASP A 57 -8.28 3.39 8.07
C ASP A 57 -9.54 3.40 7.21
N ASP A 58 -9.42 3.73 5.92
CA ASP A 58 -10.54 3.70 4.98
C ASP A 58 -11.12 2.27 4.79
N LEU A 59 -10.27 1.24 4.80
CA LEU A 59 -10.70 -0.16 4.74
C LEU A 59 -11.28 -0.67 6.08
N GLY A 60 -11.24 0.12 7.16
CA GLY A 60 -11.82 -0.19 8.47
C GLY A 60 -11.01 -1.20 9.29
N MET A 61 -9.70 -1.31 9.05
CA MET A 61 -8.81 -2.27 9.74
C MET A 61 -7.74 -1.61 10.61
N ILE A 62 -7.71 -0.29 10.69
CA ILE A 62 -6.65 0.45 11.36
C ILE A 62 -6.54 0.11 12.85
N ASP A 63 -7.66 0.02 13.56
CA ASP A 63 -7.67 -0.24 15.00
C ASP A 63 -7.02 -1.59 15.31
N GLU A 64 -7.32 -2.62 14.52
CA GLU A 64 -6.73 -3.94 14.70
C GLU A 64 -5.23 -3.95 14.39
N LEU A 65 -4.78 -3.26 13.34
CA LEU A 65 -3.36 -3.10 13.02
C LEU A 65 -2.60 -2.40 14.16
N MET A 66 -3.16 -1.33 14.72
CA MET A 66 -2.55 -0.59 15.84
C MET A 66 -2.42 -1.43 17.11
N LEU A 67 -3.26 -2.46 17.31
CA LEU A 67 -3.13 -3.38 18.43
C LEU A 67 -1.86 -4.24 18.38
N TYR A 68 -1.33 -4.54 17.20
CA TYR A 68 -0.20 -5.44 16.98
C TYR A 68 1.08 -4.74 16.53
N GLY A 69 1.02 -3.44 16.27
CA GLY A 69 2.17 -2.64 15.87
C GLY A 69 2.61 -1.63 16.92
N TYR A 70 3.74 -0.97 16.65
CA TYR A 70 4.24 0.18 17.42
C TYR A 70 4.93 1.19 16.51
N SER A 71 4.81 2.49 16.81
CA SER A 71 5.24 3.57 15.91
C SER A 71 6.60 4.18 16.27
N HIS A 72 7.08 3.98 17.50
CA HIS A 72 8.33 4.54 18.00
C HIS A 72 9.32 3.44 18.39
N PRO A 73 9.96 2.75 17.41
CA PRO A 73 10.96 1.73 17.69
C PRO A 73 12.22 2.38 18.25
N ILE A 74 12.61 1.94 19.43
CA ILE A 74 13.87 2.34 20.06
C ILE A 74 14.98 1.42 19.58
N ILE A 75 16.01 1.99 18.97
CA ILE A 75 17.19 1.24 18.53
C ILE A 75 18.27 1.37 19.60
N ARG A 76 18.60 0.26 20.23
CA ARG A 76 19.76 0.14 21.09
C ARG A 76 20.97 -0.23 20.26
N GLN A 77 21.95 0.66 20.24
CA GLN A 77 23.20 0.49 19.49
C GLN A 77 24.29 -0.13 20.36
N TYR A 78 25.08 -1.03 19.77
CA TYR A 78 26.15 -1.74 20.46
C TYR A 78 27.48 -1.64 19.72
N ASP A 79 28.56 -1.77 20.50
CA ASP A 79 29.93 -2.04 20.04
C ASP A 79 30.44 -3.29 20.78
N GLY A 80 30.39 -4.45 20.15
CA GLY A 80 30.54 -5.72 20.85
C GLY A 80 29.46 -5.83 21.93
N PRO A 81 29.83 -6.17 23.20
CA PRO A 81 28.90 -6.25 24.32
C PRO A 81 28.54 -4.89 24.94
N ILE A 82 29.15 -3.79 24.50
CA ILE A 82 29.01 -2.46 25.12
C ILE A 82 27.81 -1.73 24.49
N VAL A 83 26.87 -1.30 25.32
CA VAL A 83 25.77 -0.42 24.91
C VAL A 83 26.33 0.99 24.65
N LEU A 84 26.10 1.51 23.45
CA LEU A 84 26.52 2.86 23.05
C LEU A 84 25.43 3.91 23.35
N GLY A 85 24.17 3.50 23.35
CA GLY A 85 23.02 4.36 23.60
C GLY A 85 21.76 3.89 22.88
N ASP A 86 20.66 4.53 23.23
CA ASP A 86 19.34 4.28 22.66
C ASP A 86 18.92 5.48 21.78
N LYS A 87 18.24 5.19 20.67
CA LYS A 87 17.74 6.20 19.75
C LYS A 87 16.33 5.85 19.29
N ASP A 88 15.38 6.76 19.47
CA ASP A 88 14.07 6.65 18.83
C ASP A 88 14.24 6.90 17.31
N MET A 89 13.85 5.93 16.49
CA MET A 89 13.94 6.03 15.03
C MET A 89 12.99 7.07 14.44
N HIS A 90 11.92 7.37 15.15
CA HIS A 90 10.87 8.29 14.74
C HIS A 90 10.74 9.51 15.68
N GLU A 91 11.83 9.85 16.36
CA GLU A 91 11.88 11.02 17.26
C GLU A 91 11.37 12.29 16.54
N GLY A 92 10.47 13.01 17.22
CA GLY A 92 9.85 14.24 16.70
C GLY A 92 8.73 14.02 15.70
N LEU A 93 8.44 12.78 15.27
CA LEU A 93 7.30 12.49 14.41
C LEU A 93 6.03 12.40 15.26
N THR A 94 5.09 13.30 14.99
CA THR A 94 3.81 13.36 15.71
C THR A 94 2.65 13.47 14.72
N SER A 95 1.50 12.98 15.11
CA SER A 95 0.25 13.19 14.37
C SER A 95 -0.15 14.66 14.40
N THR A 96 -0.72 15.12 13.30
CA THR A 96 -1.33 16.45 13.17
C THR A 96 -2.77 16.29 12.69
N PRO A 97 -3.62 17.32 12.81
CA PRO A 97 -4.98 17.26 12.30
C PRO A 97 -5.08 16.84 10.82
N ASN A 98 -4.12 17.23 9.99
CA ASN A 98 -4.08 16.93 8.56
C ASN A 98 -3.39 15.60 8.23
N VAL A 99 -2.65 15.04 9.21
CA VAL A 99 -1.89 13.79 9.10
C VAL A 99 -2.10 12.99 10.38
N PRO A 100 -3.21 12.24 10.50
CA PRO A 100 -3.56 11.52 11.72
C PRO A 100 -2.56 10.40 12.06
N TYR A 101 -1.81 9.91 11.08
CA TYR A 101 -0.75 8.91 11.24
C TYR A 101 0.61 9.56 10.97
N GLY A 102 1.21 10.19 12.01
CA GLY A 102 2.45 10.97 11.86
C GLY A 102 3.72 10.12 11.71
N ALA A 103 3.70 8.86 12.11
CA ALA A 103 4.84 7.96 12.06
C ALA A 103 4.48 6.60 11.46
N PRO A 104 5.44 5.90 10.81
CA PRO A 104 5.25 4.52 10.36
C PRO A 104 4.93 3.58 11.52
N LEU A 105 4.11 2.55 11.25
CA LEU A 105 3.77 1.49 12.19
C LEU A 105 4.61 0.25 11.92
N TRP A 106 5.41 -0.20 12.88
CA TRP A 106 6.15 -1.46 12.78
C TRP A 106 5.26 -2.62 13.22
N ILE A 107 4.96 -3.47 12.27
CA ILE A 107 4.11 -4.66 12.42
C ILE A 107 4.58 -5.73 11.43
N PRO A 108 4.72 -7.02 11.82
CA PRO A 108 5.21 -8.05 10.91
C PRO A 108 4.20 -8.32 9.79
N GLN A 109 4.70 -8.58 8.60
CA GLN A 109 3.89 -8.80 7.39
C GLN A 109 2.83 -9.89 7.59
N PHE A 110 3.20 -11.04 8.17
CA PHE A 110 2.24 -12.14 8.37
C PHE A 110 1.04 -11.75 9.24
N GLN A 111 1.24 -10.79 10.16
CA GLN A 111 0.17 -10.29 11.03
C GLN A 111 -0.79 -9.39 10.25
N ILE A 112 -0.27 -8.54 9.36
CA ILE A 112 -1.11 -7.72 8.46
C ILE A 112 -1.93 -8.64 7.56
N GLU A 113 -1.28 -9.64 6.94
CA GLU A 113 -1.94 -10.63 6.08
C GLU A 113 -3.01 -11.44 6.83
N ARG A 114 -2.77 -11.80 8.12
CA ARG A 114 -3.77 -12.45 8.97
C ARG A 114 -5.01 -11.57 9.12
N ILE A 115 -4.84 -10.31 9.47
CA ILE A 115 -5.95 -9.35 9.65
C ILE A 115 -6.76 -9.22 8.35
N LEU A 116 -6.10 -9.10 7.20
CA LEU A 116 -6.75 -9.03 5.90
C LEU A 116 -7.56 -10.31 5.59
N ARG A 117 -6.99 -11.50 5.84
CA ARG A 117 -7.70 -12.77 5.66
C ARG A 117 -8.90 -12.91 6.60
N GLU A 118 -8.79 -12.47 7.83
CA GLU A 118 -9.92 -12.46 8.77
C GLU A 118 -11.03 -11.53 8.31
N GLN A 119 -10.69 -10.39 7.72
CA GLN A 119 -11.68 -9.48 7.11
C GLN A 119 -12.38 -10.14 5.91
N LEU A 120 -11.66 -10.86 5.06
CA LEU A 120 -12.25 -11.64 3.96
C LEU A 120 -13.19 -12.72 4.50
N ALA A 121 -12.77 -13.46 5.53
CA ALA A 121 -13.57 -14.52 6.15
C ALA A 121 -14.89 -14.00 6.75
N LYS A 122 -14.90 -12.80 7.35
CA LYS A 122 -16.11 -12.11 7.82
C LYS A 122 -17.10 -11.88 6.67
N GLY A 123 -16.61 -11.65 5.45
CA GLY A 123 -17.41 -11.51 4.23
C GLY A 123 -17.67 -12.83 3.49
N GLY A 124 -17.32 -13.97 4.10
CA GLY A 124 -17.53 -15.30 3.49
C GLY A 124 -16.58 -15.65 2.36
N LYS A 125 -15.47 -14.90 2.20
CA LYS A 125 -14.44 -15.15 1.17
C LYS A 125 -13.16 -15.71 1.80
N HIS A 126 -12.51 -16.61 1.07
CA HIS A 126 -11.27 -17.26 1.52
C HIS A 126 -10.27 -17.36 0.38
N VAL A 127 -9.00 -17.48 0.72
CA VAL A 127 -7.93 -17.75 -0.25
C VAL A 127 -7.98 -19.22 -0.64
N GLU A 128 -7.92 -19.50 -1.93
CA GLU A 128 -7.79 -20.83 -2.48
C GLU A 128 -6.29 -21.20 -2.57
N LEU A 129 -5.79 -21.86 -1.54
CA LEU A 129 -4.40 -22.30 -1.46
C LEU A 129 -4.13 -23.52 -2.36
N ALA A 130 -2.85 -23.86 -2.58
CA ALA A 130 -2.39 -24.91 -3.47
C ALA A 130 -2.98 -24.81 -4.89
N THR A 131 -3.35 -23.60 -5.32
CA THR A 131 -4.04 -23.31 -6.57
C THR A 131 -3.14 -22.47 -7.47
N ALA A 132 -2.40 -23.15 -8.36
CA ALA A 132 -1.41 -22.51 -9.22
C ALA A 132 -2.00 -22.21 -10.60
N LEU A 133 -1.92 -20.95 -11.03
CA LEU A 133 -2.21 -20.55 -12.40
C LEU A 133 -1.16 -21.14 -13.35
N THR A 134 -1.60 -21.74 -14.47
CA THR A 134 -0.72 -22.40 -15.46
C THR A 134 -0.89 -21.87 -16.88
N GLY A 135 -1.97 -21.13 -17.17
CA GLY A 135 -2.23 -20.53 -18.47
C GLY A 135 -3.18 -19.35 -18.39
N ILE A 136 -3.13 -18.48 -19.40
CA ILE A 136 -4.00 -17.31 -19.54
C ILE A 136 -4.34 -17.12 -21.01
N GLU A 137 -5.62 -17.05 -21.31
CA GLU A 137 -6.13 -16.56 -22.58
C GLU A 137 -7.07 -15.40 -22.33
N GLN A 138 -7.13 -14.42 -23.22
CA GLN A 138 -8.06 -13.29 -23.10
C GLN A 138 -8.57 -12.85 -24.45
N ASP A 139 -9.80 -12.37 -24.45
CA ASP A 139 -10.44 -11.71 -25.60
C ASP A 139 -11.18 -10.43 -25.18
N GLU A 140 -12.04 -9.91 -26.02
CA GLU A 140 -12.85 -8.72 -25.74
C GLU A 140 -13.91 -8.94 -24.65
N ASN A 141 -14.25 -10.19 -24.31
CA ASN A 141 -15.32 -10.56 -23.39
C ASN A 141 -14.79 -10.88 -21.99
N GLY A 142 -13.54 -11.39 -21.88
CA GLY A 142 -12.99 -11.78 -20.57
C GLY A 142 -11.61 -12.42 -20.63
N VAL A 143 -11.29 -13.12 -19.57
CA VAL A 143 -10.05 -13.86 -19.35
C VAL A 143 -10.37 -15.31 -18.96
N THR A 144 -9.76 -16.25 -19.64
CA THR A 144 -9.76 -17.67 -19.27
C THR A 144 -8.43 -17.99 -18.59
N ALA A 145 -8.50 -18.36 -17.31
CA ALA A 145 -7.35 -18.71 -16.48
C ALA A 145 -7.29 -20.23 -16.30
N THR A 146 -6.21 -20.86 -16.73
CA THR A 146 -6.02 -22.32 -16.61
C THR A 146 -5.37 -22.65 -15.26
N ILE A 147 -5.96 -23.59 -14.51
CA ILE A 147 -5.47 -24.10 -13.24
C ILE A 147 -5.39 -25.62 -13.32
N GLY A 148 -4.21 -26.15 -13.63
CA GLY A 148 -4.03 -27.60 -13.86
C GLY A 148 -4.82 -28.10 -15.05
N LYS A 149 -5.98 -28.77 -14.81
CA LYS A 149 -6.89 -29.23 -15.86
C LYS A 149 -8.20 -28.43 -15.93
N ASP A 150 -8.41 -27.54 -14.98
CA ASP A 150 -9.61 -26.75 -14.85
C ASP A 150 -9.37 -25.33 -15.40
N GLU A 151 -10.44 -24.67 -15.80
CA GLU A 151 -10.44 -23.32 -16.30
C GLU A 151 -11.38 -22.44 -15.45
N ILE A 152 -10.99 -21.21 -15.22
CA ILE A 152 -11.80 -20.17 -14.56
C ILE A 152 -12.03 -19.05 -15.56
N GLU A 153 -13.28 -18.73 -15.84
CA GLU A 153 -13.64 -17.60 -16.66
C GLU A 153 -13.97 -16.37 -15.82
N CYS A 154 -13.25 -15.27 -16.04
CA CYS A 154 -13.44 -14.00 -15.32
C CYS A 154 -13.44 -12.80 -16.26
N LEU A 155 -13.95 -11.66 -15.79
CA LEU A 155 -13.94 -10.41 -16.57
C LEU A 155 -12.59 -9.71 -16.51
N TYR A 156 -11.90 -9.78 -15.38
CA TYR A 156 -10.55 -9.21 -15.17
C TYR A 156 -9.68 -10.17 -14.36
N LEU A 157 -8.39 -10.21 -14.66
CA LEU A 157 -7.38 -10.92 -13.89
C LEU A 157 -6.39 -9.90 -13.30
N VAL A 158 -6.09 -10.01 -12.01
CA VAL A 158 -5.08 -9.18 -11.35
C VAL A 158 -3.96 -10.05 -10.81
N ALA A 159 -2.76 -9.88 -11.37
CA ALA A 159 -1.56 -10.54 -10.93
C ALA A 159 -0.91 -9.80 -9.77
N ALA A 160 -0.94 -10.42 -8.59
CA ALA A 160 -0.26 -10.01 -7.36
C ALA A 160 0.66 -11.14 -6.87
N ASP A 161 1.23 -11.93 -7.80
CA ASP A 161 1.96 -13.18 -7.60
C ASP A 161 3.47 -13.00 -7.34
N GLY A 162 3.85 -11.78 -6.95
CA GLY A 162 5.16 -11.46 -6.39
C GLY A 162 6.30 -11.34 -7.40
N GLY A 163 7.52 -11.10 -6.92
CA GLY A 163 8.70 -10.78 -7.76
C GLY A 163 9.06 -11.83 -8.79
N HIS A 164 8.68 -13.10 -8.55
CA HIS A 164 8.84 -14.20 -9.49
C HIS A 164 7.61 -14.45 -10.37
N SER A 165 6.72 -13.47 -10.51
CA SER A 165 5.44 -13.55 -11.18
C SER A 165 5.41 -14.48 -12.39
N PHE A 166 4.49 -15.44 -12.33
CA PHE A 166 4.14 -16.30 -13.46
C PHE A 166 3.46 -15.49 -14.56
N VAL A 167 2.48 -14.66 -14.18
CA VAL A 167 1.67 -13.87 -15.12
C VAL A 167 2.55 -12.94 -15.96
N ARG A 168 3.47 -12.19 -15.30
CA ARG A 168 4.43 -11.33 -16.00
C ARG A 168 5.25 -12.10 -17.04
N LYS A 169 5.78 -13.26 -16.67
CA LYS A 169 6.60 -14.10 -17.56
C LYS A 169 5.75 -14.71 -18.69
N PHE A 170 4.55 -15.18 -18.38
CA PHE A 170 3.63 -15.76 -19.36
C PHE A 170 3.26 -14.75 -20.44
N LEU A 171 2.98 -13.50 -20.04
CA LEU A 171 2.69 -12.40 -20.95
C LEU A 171 3.94 -11.80 -21.59
N GLN A 172 5.14 -12.36 -21.35
CA GLN A 172 6.42 -11.91 -21.90
C GLN A 172 6.72 -10.42 -21.65
N LEU A 173 6.28 -9.88 -20.51
CA LEU A 173 6.54 -8.49 -20.16
C LEU A 173 7.98 -8.31 -19.73
N GLY A 174 8.58 -7.21 -20.18
CA GLY A 174 9.90 -6.78 -19.75
C GLY A 174 9.91 -6.53 -18.23
N PHE A 175 11.01 -6.87 -17.56
CA PHE A 175 11.27 -6.53 -16.17
C PHE A 175 12.57 -5.75 -16.12
N LEU A 176 12.46 -4.47 -16.44
CA LEU A 176 13.60 -3.58 -16.69
C LEU A 176 14.24 -3.15 -15.38
N GLY A 177 15.57 -3.11 -15.35
CA GLY A 177 16.34 -2.70 -14.19
C GLY A 177 17.54 -3.60 -13.94
N GLU A 178 18.05 -3.60 -12.72
CA GLU A 178 19.27 -4.28 -12.34
C GLU A 178 19.15 -5.12 -11.07
N THR A 179 20.06 -6.07 -10.89
CA THR A 179 20.30 -6.74 -9.62
C THR A 179 21.58 -6.16 -9.01
N ARG A 180 21.50 -5.66 -7.79
CA ARG A 180 22.68 -5.20 -7.05
C ARG A 180 23.40 -6.40 -6.45
N GLU A 181 24.31 -6.97 -7.23
CA GLU A 181 25.10 -8.14 -6.82
C GLU A 181 25.96 -7.87 -5.57
N ALA A 182 26.34 -6.60 -5.35
CA ALA A 182 27.18 -6.18 -4.23
C ALA A 182 26.50 -6.24 -2.85
N ILE A 183 25.19 -6.57 -2.78
CA ILE A 183 24.44 -6.56 -1.52
C ILE A 183 23.67 -7.86 -1.36
N ARG A 184 24.03 -8.60 -0.33
CA ARG A 184 23.31 -9.79 0.09
C ARG A 184 22.89 -9.64 1.55
N MET A 185 21.63 -9.99 1.83
CA MET A 185 21.05 -9.91 3.16
C MET A 185 20.58 -11.29 3.61
N LEU A 186 20.82 -11.60 4.87
CA LEU A 186 20.16 -12.68 5.57
C LEU A 186 19.04 -12.07 6.40
N VAL A 187 17.86 -12.65 6.33
CA VAL A 187 16.67 -12.24 7.13
C VAL A 187 15.95 -13.49 7.59
N GLY A 188 15.45 -13.45 8.80
CA GLY A 188 14.64 -14.55 9.34
C GLY A 188 13.98 -14.18 10.65
N ASP A 189 13.00 -14.98 11.06
CA ASP A 189 12.29 -14.81 12.32
C ASP A 189 12.75 -15.89 13.30
N VAL A 190 13.25 -15.46 14.44
CA VAL A 190 13.90 -16.30 15.46
C VAL A 190 13.45 -15.92 16.87
N HIS A 191 13.71 -16.78 17.84
CA HIS A 191 13.49 -16.51 19.27
C HIS A 191 14.81 -16.37 20.00
N THR A 192 14.81 -15.59 21.07
CA THR A 192 15.92 -15.49 22.05
C THR A 192 15.41 -14.96 23.38
N ASP A 193 15.87 -15.54 24.49
CA ASP A 193 15.57 -15.06 25.84
C ASP A 193 16.64 -14.08 26.37
N ALA A 194 17.67 -13.84 25.57
CA ALA A 194 18.83 -13.04 26.00
C ALA A 194 18.68 -11.54 25.77
N LEU A 195 17.64 -11.12 25.06
CA LEU A 195 17.41 -9.73 24.68
C LEU A 195 16.00 -9.29 25.10
N ASP A 196 15.87 -8.02 25.43
CA ASP A 196 14.56 -7.44 25.76
C ASP A 196 13.77 -7.10 24.50
N HIS A 197 12.44 -7.07 24.61
CA HIS A 197 11.51 -6.72 23.52
C HIS A 197 11.20 -5.20 23.43
N ALA A 198 11.86 -4.36 24.27
CA ALA A 198 11.68 -2.92 24.23
C ALA A 198 12.53 -2.24 23.13
N HIS A 199 13.58 -2.94 22.67
CA HIS A 199 14.57 -2.36 21.78
C HIS A 199 14.80 -3.21 20.54
N THR A 200 15.03 -2.55 19.42
CA THR A 200 15.75 -3.16 18.29
C THR A 200 17.24 -3.17 18.67
N HIS A 201 17.83 -4.34 18.79
CA HIS A 201 19.24 -4.51 19.12
C HIS A 201 20.08 -4.49 17.85
N MET A 202 21.06 -3.57 17.77
CA MET A 202 21.79 -3.31 16.51
C MET A 202 23.30 -3.19 16.75
N TRP A 203 24.05 -4.03 16.05
CA TRP A 203 25.52 -3.99 15.95
C TRP A 203 25.92 -3.55 14.55
N GLN A 204 26.35 -2.29 14.40
CA GLN A 204 26.62 -1.70 13.07
C GLN A 204 28.09 -1.41 12.80
N LYS A 205 28.98 -1.56 13.80
CA LYS A 205 30.39 -1.21 13.69
C LYS A 205 31.28 -2.36 13.25
N HIS A 206 30.76 -3.58 13.16
CA HIS A 206 31.57 -4.72 12.73
C HIS A 206 32.01 -4.58 11.27
N PRO A 207 33.29 -4.89 10.92
CA PRO A 207 33.79 -4.72 9.56
C PRO A 207 33.03 -5.55 8.53
N ASP A 208 32.52 -6.74 8.88
CA ASP A 208 31.76 -7.62 7.98
C ASP A 208 30.28 -7.21 7.83
N GLY A 209 29.89 -6.07 8.39
CA GLY A 209 28.58 -5.48 8.20
C GLY A 209 27.69 -5.55 9.45
N ILE A 210 26.48 -5.01 9.29
CA ILE A 210 25.48 -4.88 10.33
C ILE A 210 24.84 -6.23 10.66
N VAL A 211 24.48 -6.42 11.96
CA VAL A 211 23.48 -7.39 12.40
C VAL A 211 22.49 -6.71 13.34
N ALA A 212 21.22 -7.04 13.20
CA ALA A 212 20.16 -6.51 14.06
C ALA A 212 19.11 -7.58 14.39
N LEU A 213 18.55 -7.48 15.61
CA LEU A 213 17.38 -8.23 16.05
C LEU A 213 16.29 -7.23 16.41
N THR A 214 15.19 -7.27 15.65
CA THR A 214 14.05 -6.37 15.87
C THR A 214 12.91 -7.16 16.50
N PRO A 215 12.46 -6.84 17.70
CA PRO A 215 11.32 -7.50 18.32
C PRO A 215 10.02 -7.07 17.64
N PHE A 216 8.99 -7.91 17.74
CA PHE A 216 7.62 -7.52 17.36
C PHE A 216 6.75 -7.34 18.62
N SER A 217 5.83 -6.38 18.56
CA SER A 217 4.90 -6.12 19.65
C SER A 217 3.99 -7.31 19.89
N LYS A 218 3.84 -7.74 21.14
CA LYS A 218 2.94 -8.81 21.58
C LYS A 218 3.20 -10.20 20.97
N ILE A 219 4.37 -10.39 20.38
CA ILE A 219 4.79 -11.66 19.77
C ILE A 219 6.21 -11.94 20.24
N ASP A 220 6.47 -13.17 20.71
CA ASP A 220 7.78 -13.59 21.15
C ASP A 220 8.67 -14.01 19.98
N ILE A 221 8.89 -13.07 19.05
CA ILE A 221 9.71 -13.26 17.84
C ILE A 221 10.57 -12.03 17.62
N PHE A 222 11.82 -12.26 17.21
CA PHE A 222 12.71 -11.24 16.70
C PHE A 222 12.93 -11.45 15.20
N GLN A 223 12.80 -10.40 14.39
CA GLN A 223 13.32 -10.42 13.06
C GLN A 223 14.83 -10.21 13.08
N PHE A 224 15.56 -11.22 12.70
CA PHE A 224 17.00 -11.14 12.45
C PHE A 224 17.25 -10.51 11.09
N GLY A 225 18.22 -9.62 10.99
CA GLY A 225 18.71 -9.05 9.75
C GLY A 225 20.21 -8.88 9.77
N ALA A 226 20.91 -9.41 8.77
CA ALA A 226 22.35 -9.22 8.64
C ALA A 226 22.76 -8.98 7.19
N GLN A 227 23.64 -8.01 6.96
CA GLN A 227 24.33 -7.87 5.68
C GLN A 227 25.50 -8.87 5.64
N VAL A 228 25.68 -9.54 4.52
CA VAL A 228 26.79 -10.47 4.29
C VAL A 228 27.51 -10.13 3.00
N ASN A 229 28.73 -10.71 2.83
CA ASN A 229 29.49 -10.54 1.61
C ASN A 229 28.66 -10.97 0.38
N PRO A 230 28.74 -10.25 -0.74
CA PRO A 230 28.05 -10.60 -1.99
C PRO A 230 28.30 -12.03 -2.47
N ASP A 231 29.55 -12.51 -2.33
CA ASP A 231 29.97 -13.85 -2.74
C ASP A 231 29.57 -14.96 -1.76
N PHE A 232 28.89 -14.58 -0.66
CA PHE A 232 28.43 -15.52 0.34
C PHE A 232 27.34 -16.43 -0.24
N ASP A 233 27.63 -17.74 -0.34
CA ASP A 233 26.77 -18.72 -0.99
C ASP A 233 26.33 -19.86 -0.05
N ALA A 234 26.28 -19.60 1.26
CA ALA A 234 25.79 -20.59 2.22
C ALA A 234 24.27 -20.54 2.33
N GLU A 235 23.68 -21.72 2.56
CA GLU A 235 22.26 -21.85 2.89
C GLU A 235 21.94 -21.10 4.19
N PRO A 236 20.78 -20.40 4.27
CA PRO A 236 20.39 -19.66 5.46
C PRO A 236 19.90 -20.61 6.56
N THR A 237 20.81 -21.10 7.39
CA THR A 237 20.52 -21.98 8.52
C THR A 237 20.56 -21.22 9.85
N LEU A 238 19.94 -21.80 10.91
CA LEU A 238 19.97 -21.20 12.24
C LEU A 238 21.40 -21.13 12.79
N GLU A 239 22.23 -22.15 12.52
CA GLU A 239 23.62 -22.21 12.92
C GLU A 239 24.45 -21.07 12.32
N LEU A 240 24.18 -20.76 11.04
CA LEU A 240 24.80 -19.62 10.37
C LEU A 240 24.40 -18.30 11.02
N PHE A 241 23.11 -18.10 11.30
CA PHE A 241 22.61 -16.89 11.95
C PHE A 241 23.21 -16.74 13.35
N GLN A 242 23.28 -17.85 14.09
CA GLN A 242 23.92 -17.91 15.40
C GLN A 242 25.40 -17.52 15.34
N GLN A 243 26.13 -18.04 14.35
CA GLN A 243 27.55 -17.74 14.16
C GLN A 243 27.75 -16.24 13.88
N ILE A 244 27.03 -15.69 12.91
CA ILE A 244 27.12 -14.26 12.54
C ILE A 244 26.80 -13.36 13.73
N LEU A 245 25.74 -13.70 14.51
CA LEU A 245 25.38 -12.93 15.68
C LEU A 245 26.49 -12.95 16.73
N LYS A 246 27.05 -14.13 17.02
CA LYS A 246 28.13 -14.29 17.98
C LYS A 246 29.40 -13.53 17.57
N GLU A 247 29.79 -13.64 16.29
CA GLU A 247 30.98 -12.96 15.77
C GLU A 247 30.84 -11.44 15.84
N ARG A 248 29.66 -10.89 15.47
CA ARG A 248 29.46 -9.43 15.40
C ARG A 248 29.07 -8.78 16.72
N SER A 249 28.39 -9.51 17.61
CA SER A 249 27.99 -8.99 18.92
C SER A 249 29.06 -9.23 19.99
N GLY A 250 29.90 -10.25 19.82
CA GLY A 250 30.80 -10.71 20.87
C GLY A 250 30.06 -11.26 22.14
N MET A 251 28.75 -11.52 22.02
CA MET A 251 27.87 -11.95 23.09
C MET A 251 27.41 -13.39 22.90
N ASP A 252 27.11 -14.10 23.95
CA ASP A 252 26.55 -15.45 23.92
C ASP A 252 25.00 -15.39 23.90
N ILE A 253 24.44 -14.90 22.78
CA ILE A 253 23.01 -14.81 22.57
C ILE A 253 22.57 -16.06 21.82
N LYS A 254 21.78 -16.92 22.46
CA LYS A 254 21.28 -18.16 21.88
C LYS A 254 20.03 -17.86 21.04
N LEU A 255 20.04 -18.25 19.74
CA LEU A 255 18.89 -18.25 18.85
C LEU A 255 18.25 -19.64 18.81
N TYR A 256 16.90 -19.69 18.72
CA TYR A 256 16.17 -20.96 18.62
C TYR A 256 14.84 -20.79 17.89
N ASN A 257 14.16 -21.90 17.59
CA ASN A 257 12.83 -21.97 16.95
C ASN A 257 12.65 -21.02 15.76
N PRO A 258 13.45 -21.13 14.70
CA PRO A 258 13.26 -20.30 13.51
C PRO A 258 11.93 -20.63 12.84
N THR A 259 11.10 -19.64 12.58
CA THR A 259 9.88 -19.81 11.81
C THR A 259 10.15 -19.68 10.31
N TRP A 260 11.15 -18.90 9.95
CA TRP A 260 11.53 -18.63 8.57
C TRP A 260 12.95 -18.08 8.50
N LEU A 261 13.74 -18.58 7.56
CA LEU A 261 15.10 -18.10 7.27
C LEU A 261 15.25 -17.91 5.77
N SER A 262 15.94 -16.86 5.33
CA SER A 262 16.14 -16.55 3.92
C SER A 262 17.41 -15.75 3.67
N SER A 263 17.90 -15.89 2.46
CA SER A 263 18.94 -15.05 1.88
C SER A 263 18.43 -14.43 0.57
N PHE A 264 18.65 -13.14 0.36
CA PHE A 264 18.24 -12.49 -0.88
C PHE A 264 19.26 -11.45 -1.35
N LYS A 265 19.30 -11.26 -2.67
CA LYS A 265 19.96 -10.15 -3.34
C LYS A 265 18.98 -9.02 -3.59
N VAL A 266 19.47 -7.80 -3.60
CA VAL A 266 18.64 -6.63 -3.87
C VAL A 266 18.35 -6.53 -5.37
N ASN A 267 17.08 -6.64 -5.74
CA ASN A 267 16.61 -6.43 -7.10
C ASN A 267 15.91 -5.06 -7.18
N ILE A 268 16.18 -4.33 -8.27
CA ILE A 268 15.60 -3.03 -8.58
C ILE A 268 15.09 -3.12 -10.01
N ARG A 269 13.83 -3.48 -10.18
CA ARG A 269 13.22 -3.76 -11.49
C ARG A 269 11.77 -3.34 -11.54
N MET A 270 11.29 -2.94 -12.72
CA MET A 270 9.86 -2.71 -12.96
C MET A 270 9.45 -3.10 -14.37
N VAL A 271 8.17 -3.34 -14.55
CA VAL A 271 7.57 -3.53 -15.87
C VAL A 271 7.46 -2.19 -16.62
N ASP A 272 7.41 -2.25 -17.93
CA ASP A 272 7.16 -1.10 -18.80
C ASP A 272 5.67 -0.77 -18.94
N ARG A 273 4.80 -1.73 -18.65
CA ARG A 273 3.34 -1.57 -18.60
C ARG A 273 2.73 -2.54 -17.58
N SER A 274 1.69 -2.08 -16.93
CA SER A 274 0.99 -2.84 -15.89
C SER A 274 -0.46 -3.21 -16.26
N VAL A 275 -0.91 -2.81 -17.45
CA VAL A 275 -2.22 -3.16 -18.02
C VAL A 275 -2.02 -3.81 -19.38
N ILE A 276 -2.57 -5.00 -19.58
CA ILE A 276 -2.52 -5.75 -20.83
C ILE A 276 -3.93 -6.28 -21.10
N GLY A 277 -4.71 -5.53 -21.83
CA GLY A 277 -6.13 -5.84 -22.06
C GLY A 277 -6.89 -5.89 -20.73
N ARG A 278 -7.33 -7.08 -20.33
CA ARG A 278 -8.08 -7.33 -19.09
C ARG A 278 -7.22 -7.86 -17.95
N VAL A 279 -5.91 -7.95 -18.16
CA VAL A 279 -4.95 -8.40 -17.15
C VAL A 279 -4.18 -7.22 -16.59
N CYS A 280 -4.23 -7.03 -15.27
CA CYS A 280 -3.47 -6.03 -14.53
C CYS A 280 -2.37 -6.68 -13.71
N ILE A 281 -1.23 -5.98 -13.54
CA ILE A 281 -0.10 -6.43 -12.72
C ILE A 281 0.14 -5.42 -11.61
N ALA A 282 0.24 -5.88 -10.36
CA ALA A 282 0.34 -5.04 -9.18
C ALA A 282 1.38 -5.55 -8.17
N GLY A 283 1.93 -4.64 -7.36
CA GLY A 283 2.91 -4.93 -6.32
C GLY A 283 4.21 -5.51 -6.89
N ASP A 284 4.83 -6.45 -6.17
CA ASP A 284 6.12 -7.05 -6.56
C ASP A 284 6.06 -7.77 -7.92
N ALA A 285 4.89 -8.13 -8.42
CA ALA A 285 4.73 -8.64 -9.78
C ALA A 285 5.05 -7.58 -10.84
N ALA A 286 4.76 -6.31 -10.55
CA ALA A 286 5.01 -5.16 -11.42
C ALA A 286 6.36 -4.48 -11.13
N HIS A 287 6.79 -4.39 -9.87
CA HIS A 287 8.01 -3.68 -9.48
C HIS A 287 8.61 -4.27 -8.19
N VAL A 288 9.91 -4.41 -8.17
CA VAL A 288 10.69 -4.80 -6.99
C VAL A 288 11.80 -3.78 -6.77
N HIS A 289 12.11 -3.50 -5.52
CA HIS A 289 13.14 -2.53 -5.17
C HIS A 289 13.87 -2.91 -3.89
N SER A 290 14.89 -2.12 -3.55
CA SER A 290 15.66 -2.29 -2.34
C SER A 290 14.74 -2.27 -1.10
N PRO A 291 14.98 -3.15 -0.11
CA PRO A 291 14.27 -3.07 1.17
C PRO A 291 14.59 -1.80 1.95
N THR A 292 15.65 -1.07 1.55
CA THR A 292 16.07 0.17 2.21
C THR A 292 15.00 1.23 2.10
N GLY A 293 14.46 1.68 3.23
CA GLY A 293 13.36 2.64 3.29
C GLY A 293 11.97 2.03 3.43
N GLY A 294 11.81 0.70 3.32
CA GLY A 294 10.55 0.00 3.60
C GLY A 294 9.41 0.32 2.65
N GLN A 295 9.70 0.61 1.36
CA GLN A 295 8.71 1.14 0.41
C GLN A 295 7.87 0.06 -0.30
N GLY A 296 8.41 -1.18 -0.53
CA GLY A 296 7.80 -2.18 -1.41
C GLY A 296 6.40 -2.59 -1.05
N MET A 297 6.27 -3.11 0.12
CA MET A 297 4.99 -3.53 0.67
C MET A 297 3.94 -2.41 0.57
N ASN A 298 4.34 -1.20 0.94
CA ASN A 298 3.48 -0.02 0.94
C ASN A 298 3.06 0.42 -0.47
N THR A 299 3.95 0.31 -1.45
CA THR A 299 3.63 0.61 -2.85
C THR A 299 2.63 -0.40 -3.40
N GLY A 300 2.80 -1.70 -3.11
CA GLY A 300 1.86 -2.74 -3.54
C GLY A 300 0.47 -2.61 -2.91
N ILE A 301 0.36 -2.19 -1.64
CA ILE A 301 -0.91 -1.87 -0.98
C ILE A 301 -1.62 -0.74 -1.74
N GLN A 302 -0.89 0.31 -2.09
CA GLN A 302 -1.46 1.45 -2.81
C GLN A 302 -1.78 1.14 -4.27
N ASP A 303 -1.05 0.22 -4.93
CA ASP A 303 -1.42 -0.28 -6.26
C ASP A 303 -2.80 -0.94 -6.23
N ALA A 304 -3.01 -1.85 -5.27
CA ALA A 304 -4.27 -2.54 -5.08
C ALA A 304 -5.42 -1.55 -4.80
N TYR A 305 -5.16 -0.55 -3.96
CA TYR A 305 -6.15 0.45 -3.57
C TYR A 305 -6.50 1.42 -4.71
N ASN A 306 -5.53 1.77 -5.56
CA ASN A 306 -5.78 2.56 -6.77
C ASN A 306 -6.53 1.77 -7.84
N LEU A 307 -6.26 0.46 -7.96
CA LEU A 307 -6.88 -0.40 -8.97
C LEU A 307 -8.32 -0.79 -8.61
N GLY A 308 -8.61 -1.06 -7.35
CA GLY A 308 -9.88 -1.64 -6.93
C GLY A 308 -11.11 -0.80 -7.28
N TRP A 309 -11.06 0.53 -7.09
CA TRP A 309 -12.18 1.39 -7.44
C TRP A 309 -12.38 1.53 -8.96
N LYS A 310 -11.29 1.46 -9.75
CA LYS A 310 -11.33 1.51 -11.21
C LYS A 310 -12.01 0.25 -11.76
N ILE A 311 -11.60 -0.92 -11.29
CA ILE A 311 -12.28 -2.18 -11.62
C ILE A 311 -13.76 -2.12 -11.21
N GLY A 312 -14.07 -1.56 -10.04
CA GLY A 312 -15.44 -1.41 -9.58
C GLY A 312 -16.32 -0.56 -10.50
N LEU A 313 -15.80 0.51 -11.10
CA LEU A 313 -16.53 1.30 -12.09
C LEU A 313 -16.63 0.59 -13.44
N LEU A 314 -15.55 -0.08 -13.88
CA LEU A 314 -15.54 -0.85 -15.14
C LEU A 314 -16.60 -1.95 -15.17
N LEU A 315 -16.75 -2.68 -14.06
CA LEU A 315 -17.78 -3.72 -13.90
C LEU A 315 -19.21 -3.15 -13.92
N ARG A 316 -19.36 -1.85 -13.68
CA ARG A 316 -20.62 -1.12 -13.77
C ARG A 316 -20.82 -0.39 -15.11
N GLY A 317 -19.94 -0.60 -16.09
CA GLY A 317 -20.06 -0.07 -17.43
C GLY A 317 -19.30 1.23 -17.71
N ALA A 318 -18.33 1.61 -16.86
CA ALA A 318 -17.40 2.69 -17.18
C ALA A 318 -16.57 2.35 -18.43
N ASN A 319 -16.04 3.38 -19.09
CA ASN A 319 -15.23 3.21 -20.28
C ASN A 319 -13.95 2.41 -19.97
N ALA A 320 -13.59 1.46 -20.82
CA ALA A 320 -12.41 0.60 -20.67
C ALA A 320 -11.09 1.41 -20.53
N SER A 321 -11.02 2.63 -21.09
CA SER A 321 -9.87 3.52 -20.93
C SER A 321 -9.58 3.91 -19.48
N LEU A 322 -10.55 3.78 -18.57
CA LEU A 322 -10.33 3.99 -17.14
C LEU A 322 -9.25 3.05 -16.57
N LEU A 323 -9.14 1.82 -17.13
CA LEU A 323 -8.13 0.87 -16.66
C LEU A 323 -6.70 1.34 -16.99
N GLU A 324 -6.51 2.00 -18.13
CA GLU A 324 -5.21 2.54 -18.55
C GLU A 324 -4.69 3.60 -17.57
N THR A 325 -5.58 4.31 -16.88
CA THR A 325 -5.20 5.29 -15.87
C THR A 325 -4.52 4.66 -14.65
N TYR A 326 -4.67 3.36 -14.42
CA TYR A 326 -3.92 2.64 -13.40
C TYR A 326 -2.41 2.68 -13.68
N GLN A 327 -1.99 2.34 -14.89
CA GLN A 327 -0.57 2.43 -15.25
C GLN A 327 -0.10 3.87 -15.38
N GLU A 328 -0.92 4.79 -15.87
CA GLU A 328 -0.61 6.22 -15.94
C GLU A 328 -0.25 6.80 -14.56
N GLU A 329 -0.96 6.38 -13.52
CA GLU A 329 -0.74 6.85 -12.15
C GLU A 329 0.33 6.04 -11.41
N ARG A 330 0.38 4.70 -11.58
CA ARG A 330 1.19 3.84 -10.71
C ARG A 330 2.61 3.58 -11.23
N LEU A 331 2.85 3.56 -12.54
CA LEU A 331 4.21 3.39 -13.07
C LEU A 331 5.15 4.56 -12.72
N PRO A 332 4.74 5.84 -12.80
CA PRO A 332 5.58 6.95 -12.32
C PRO A 332 5.91 6.87 -10.84
N VAL A 333 4.92 6.46 -10.01
CA VAL A 333 5.16 6.25 -8.56
C VAL A 333 6.16 5.13 -8.34
N ALA A 334 6.02 3.99 -9.01
CA ALA A 334 6.97 2.88 -8.93
C ALA A 334 8.39 3.34 -9.32
N ALA A 335 8.53 4.07 -10.43
CA ALA A 335 9.82 4.62 -10.88
C ALA A 335 10.44 5.57 -9.84
N ALA A 336 9.63 6.46 -9.22
CA ALA A 336 10.09 7.37 -8.17
C ALA A 336 10.54 6.60 -6.92
N VAL A 337 9.81 5.56 -6.52
CA VAL A 337 10.17 4.69 -5.39
C VAL A 337 11.45 3.89 -5.68
N LEU A 338 11.64 3.38 -6.89
CA LEU A 338 12.88 2.72 -7.30
C LEU A 338 14.06 3.67 -7.17
N LYS A 339 13.94 4.90 -7.67
CA LYS A 339 14.97 5.94 -7.56
C LYS A 339 15.29 6.28 -6.10
N LEU A 340 14.26 6.53 -5.27
CA LEU A 340 14.42 6.85 -3.86
C LEU A 340 15.10 5.71 -3.10
N SER A 341 14.63 4.46 -3.26
CA SER A 341 15.20 3.30 -2.58
C SER A 341 16.67 3.03 -2.98
N THR A 342 17.02 3.31 -4.23
CA THR A 342 18.41 3.25 -4.71
C THR A 342 19.28 4.32 -4.02
N GLN A 343 18.82 5.57 -3.99
CA GLN A 343 19.54 6.65 -3.30
C GLN A 343 19.75 6.39 -1.81
N LEU A 344 18.71 5.84 -1.13
CA LEU A 344 18.81 5.46 0.27
C LEU A 344 19.80 4.32 0.48
N LEU A 345 19.85 3.36 -0.43
CA LEU A 345 20.77 2.25 -0.40
C LEU A 345 22.22 2.74 -0.57
N ASP A 346 22.49 3.60 -1.55
CA ASP A 346 23.79 4.18 -1.80
C ASP A 346 24.29 5.01 -0.58
N LYS A 347 23.40 5.78 0.06
CA LYS A 347 23.71 6.50 1.30
C LYS A 347 24.02 5.55 2.46
N PHE A 348 23.28 4.45 2.60
CA PHE A 348 23.50 3.45 3.65
C PHE A 348 24.84 2.75 3.49
N GLN A 349 25.32 2.56 2.25
CA GLN A 349 26.64 1.97 1.93
C GLN A 349 27.77 2.97 2.06
N SER A 350 27.52 4.26 2.05
CA SER A 350 28.56 5.29 2.21
C SER A 350 29.19 5.24 3.60
N ALA A 351 30.37 5.81 3.76
CA ALA A 351 31.11 5.86 5.03
C ALA A 351 30.31 6.50 6.20
N GLN A 352 29.27 7.25 5.90
CA GLN A 352 28.42 7.90 6.90
C GLN A 352 27.36 6.97 7.50
N ARG A 353 27.05 5.81 6.88
CA ARG A 353 26.08 4.79 7.36
C ARG A 353 24.85 5.39 8.07
N SER A 354 24.35 6.53 7.60
CA SER A 354 23.22 7.18 8.24
C SER A 354 21.92 6.42 7.90
N LEU A 355 21.11 6.16 8.93
CA LEU A 355 19.77 5.66 8.72
C LEU A 355 18.97 6.66 7.87
N PRO A 356 18.17 6.20 6.92
CA PRO A 356 17.37 7.09 6.09
C PRO A 356 16.47 7.97 6.96
N SER A 357 16.58 9.28 6.82
CA SER A 357 15.70 10.27 7.45
C SER A 357 14.96 11.04 6.35
N GLY A 358 13.76 11.51 6.65
CA GLY A 358 12.98 12.35 5.75
C GLY A 358 11.53 11.87 5.57
N SER A 359 10.62 12.83 5.47
CA SER A 359 9.18 12.64 5.29
C SER A 359 8.81 12.00 3.93
N GLU A 360 9.72 12.05 2.95
CA GLU A 360 9.54 11.42 1.63
C GLU A 360 9.25 9.92 1.71
N ARG A 361 9.76 9.24 2.78
CA ARG A 361 9.51 7.82 3.04
C ARG A 361 8.09 7.51 3.50
N PHE A 362 7.32 8.53 3.91
CA PHE A 362 5.97 8.35 4.45
C PHE A 362 4.91 8.24 3.37
N GLN A 363 5.29 8.55 2.12
CA GLN A 363 4.44 8.47 0.93
C GLN A 363 3.22 9.42 0.98
N LEU A 364 3.19 10.38 1.89
CA LEU A 364 2.13 11.39 2.01
C LEU A 364 2.19 12.47 0.92
N GLY A 365 3.36 12.68 0.32
CA GLY A 365 3.58 13.61 -0.79
C GLY A 365 3.34 13.01 -2.17
N LEU A 366 2.96 11.72 -2.27
CA LEU A 366 2.58 11.11 -3.54
C LEU A 366 1.34 11.79 -4.10
N ASN A 367 1.37 12.06 -5.39
CA ASN A 367 0.27 12.72 -6.09
C ASN A 367 0.13 12.17 -7.51
N TYR A 368 -0.99 12.47 -8.14
CA TYR A 368 -1.35 12.11 -9.52
C TYR A 368 -1.69 13.37 -10.35
N ARG A 369 -0.97 14.48 -10.12
CA ARG A 369 -1.25 15.77 -10.77
C ARG A 369 -1.22 15.69 -12.30
N GLU A 370 -0.35 14.83 -12.84
CA GLU A 370 -0.20 14.61 -14.29
C GLU A 370 -1.20 13.59 -14.86
N SER A 371 -2.04 12.99 -14.01
CA SER A 371 -3.04 12.01 -14.46
C SER A 371 -4.16 12.69 -15.26
N SER A 372 -4.62 11.98 -16.28
CA SER A 372 -5.83 12.34 -17.04
C SER A 372 -7.09 12.42 -16.16
N LEU A 373 -7.06 11.78 -14.98
CA LEU A 373 -8.10 11.84 -13.95
C LEU A 373 -7.96 13.02 -12.99
N SER A 374 -7.01 13.93 -13.18
CA SER A 374 -6.80 15.10 -12.31
C SER A 374 -7.22 16.37 -13.02
N LYS A 375 -8.36 16.95 -12.62
CA LYS A 375 -8.97 18.09 -13.29
C LYS A 375 -8.96 19.32 -12.40
N GLN A 376 -8.06 20.25 -12.68
CA GLN A 376 -8.04 21.59 -12.09
C GLN A 376 -8.89 22.53 -12.94
N ALA A 377 -10.08 22.91 -12.47
CA ALA A 377 -10.98 23.77 -13.22
C ALA A 377 -10.86 25.25 -12.79
N THR A 378 -10.46 25.53 -11.55
CA THR A 378 -10.23 26.89 -11.05
C THR A 378 -8.77 27.33 -11.23
N LEU A 379 -8.56 28.64 -11.42
CA LEU A 379 -7.25 29.29 -11.45
C LEU A 379 -6.88 29.93 -10.10
N LEU A 380 -7.72 29.79 -9.09
CA LEU A 380 -7.43 30.30 -7.75
C LEU A 380 -6.16 29.65 -7.18
N PRO A 381 -5.31 30.42 -6.50
CA PRO A 381 -4.14 29.89 -5.82
C PRO A 381 -4.59 29.14 -4.54
N LEU A 382 -4.76 27.84 -4.65
CA LEU A 382 -5.16 26.96 -3.55
C LEU A 382 -3.97 26.18 -2.99
N PRO A 383 -4.00 25.77 -1.72
CA PRO A 383 -2.98 24.92 -1.13
C PRO A 383 -2.86 23.55 -1.81
N LEU A 384 -3.97 23.04 -2.34
CA LEU A 384 -4.07 21.75 -3.00
C LEU A 384 -4.31 21.90 -4.50
N GLN A 385 -3.87 20.88 -5.24
CA GLN A 385 -4.15 20.72 -6.67
C GLN A 385 -4.91 19.41 -6.91
N ALA A 386 -5.63 19.34 -8.03
CA ALA A 386 -6.19 18.07 -8.48
C ALA A 386 -5.06 17.04 -8.66
N GLY A 387 -5.27 15.83 -8.19
CA GLY A 387 -4.25 14.78 -8.12
C GLY A 387 -3.51 14.70 -6.77
N ASP A 388 -3.66 15.68 -5.89
CA ASP A 388 -3.09 15.60 -4.53
C ASP A 388 -3.86 14.61 -3.64
N ARG A 389 -3.17 14.06 -2.64
CA ARG A 389 -3.81 13.38 -1.52
C ARG A 389 -4.73 14.37 -0.79
N ALA A 390 -5.97 14.01 -0.55
CA ALA A 390 -6.89 14.77 0.26
C ALA A 390 -6.47 14.69 1.74
N PRO A 391 -6.05 15.81 2.39
CA PRO A 391 -5.68 15.80 3.79
C PRO A 391 -6.88 15.53 4.71
N ASP A 392 -6.62 15.01 5.90
CA ASP A 392 -7.62 14.97 6.97
C ASP A 392 -7.83 16.37 7.58
N ALA A 393 -8.95 16.58 8.23
CA ALA A 393 -9.21 17.73 9.09
C ALA A 393 -10.36 17.42 10.08
N PRO A 394 -10.27 17.90 11.33
CA PRO A 394 -11.41 17.88 12.24
C PRO A 394 -12.45 18.89 11.80
N ILE A 395 -13.71 18.46 11.72
CA ILE A 395 -14.87 19.28 11.39
C ILE A 395 -16.03 18.95 12.32
N LEU A 396 -17.09 19.76 12.31
CA LEU A 396 -18.32 19.46 13.01
C LEU A 396 -19.37 18.85 12.06
N ASP A 397 -20.07 17.81 12.51
CA ASP A 397 -21.24 17.27 11.82
C ASP A 397 -22.46 18.19 11.99
N ASP A 398 -23.60 17.85 11.38
CA ASP A 398 -24.85 18.62 11.48
C ASP A 398 -25.45 18.64 12.90
N LYS A 399 -24.94 17.81 13.81
CA LYS A 399 -25.34 17.75 15.22
C LYS A 399 -24.36 18.49 16.15
N GLY A 400 -23.28 19.03 15.60
CA GLY A 400 -22.22 19.70 16.35
C GLY A 400 -21.19 18.75 16.99
N ASN A 401 -21.18 17.45 16.62
CA ASN A 401 -20.14 16.54 17.06
C ASN A 401 -18.88 16.70 16.20
N GLN A 402 -17.72 16.60 16.84
CA GLN A 402 -16.44 16.58 16.11
C GLN A 402 -16.26 15.23 15.41
N ILE A 403 -16.01 15.29 14.10
CA ILE A 403 -15.66 14.16 13.23
C ILE A 403 -14.44 14.53 12.40
N ARG A 404 -13.88 13.57 11.67
CA ARG A 404 -12.78 13.80 10.73
C ARG A 404 -13.30 13.78 9.29
N LEU A 405 -12.60 14.47 8.39
CA LEU A 405 -12.87 14.33 6.95
C LEU A 405 -12.69 12.88 6.49
N PHE A 406 -11.71 12.15 7.03
CA PHE A 406 -11.51 10.74 6.72
C PHE A 406 -12.73 9.87 7.08
N ASP A 407 -13.53 10.24 8.08
CA ASP A 407 -14.79 9.55 8.38
C ASP A 407 -15.83 9.77 7.26
N LEU A 408 -15.78 10.93 6.57
CA LEU A 408 -16.61 11.22 5.40
C LEU A 408 -16.11 10.51 4.14
N PHE A 409 -14.79 10.37 3.98
CA PHE A 409 -14.18 9.69 2.83
C PHE A 409 -14.33 8.18 2.90
N ARG A 410 -14.46 7.63 4.12
CA ARG A 410 -14.49 6.18 4.34
C ARG A 410 -15.59 5.50 3.55
N GLY A 411 -15.17 4.59 2.66
CA GLY A 411 -16.06 3.77 1.86
C GLY A 411 -15.78 3.81 0.36
N PRO A 412 -16.51 3.00 -0.42
CA PRO A 412 -16.26 2.82 -1.85
C PRO A 412 -16.81 3.95 -2.75
N HIS A 413 -17.19 5.08 -2.19
CA HIS A 413 -17.82 6.21 -2.87
C HIS A 413 -16.84 7.35 -3.15
N PHE A 414 -17.23 8.24 -4.05
CA PHE A 414 -16.63 9.55 -4.19
C PHE A 414 -17.22 10.51 -3.15
N THR A 415 -16.42 11.44 -2.65
CA THR A 415 -16.89 12.48 -1.73
C THR A 415 -16.81 13.84 -2.38
N LEU A 416 -17.95 14.50 -2.54
CA LEU A 416 -18.03 15.87 -3.04
C LEU A 416 -18.12 16.84 -1.86
N LEU A 417 -17.01 17.51 -1.56
CA LEU A 417 -16.95 18.59 -0.58
C LEU A 417 -17.26 19.91 -1.27
N HIS A 418 -18.04 20.78 -0.61
CA HIS A 418 -18.29 22.13 -1.12
C HIS A 418 -18.38 23.15 0.01
N THR A 419 -17.86 24.37 -0.23
CA THR A 419 -17.90 25.49 0.76
C THR A 419 -18.98 26.52 0.45
N GLY A 420 -19.62 26.45 -0.73
CA GLY A 420 -20.74 27.31 -1.15
C GLY A 420 -22.04 26.53 -1.32
N ASP A 421 -23.08 27.22 -1.76
CA ASP A 421 -24.36 26.56 -2.06
C ASP A 421 -24.34 25.87 -3.40
N ILE A 422 -24.85 24.64 -3.43
CA ILE A 422 -25.05 23.85 -4.66
C ILE A 422 -26.41 23.17 -4.65
N PRO A 423 -27.01 22.88 -5.83
CA PRO A 423 -28.33 22.24 -5.93
C PRO A 423 -28.25 20.78 -5.48
N LYS A 424 -28.58 20.50 -4.23
CA LYS A 424 -28.46 19.17 -3.61
C LYS A 424 -29.23 18.07 -4.34
N ASP A 425 -30.43 18.39 -4.87
CA ASP A 425 -31.28 17.42 -5.56
C ASP A 425 -30.64 16.84 -6.84
N GLU A 426 -29.78 17.60 -7.48
CA GLU A 426 -29.05 17.13 -8.66
C GLU A 426 -27.99 16.08 -8.33
N TRP A 427 -27.43 16.12 -7.13
CA TRP A 427 -26.32 15.25 -6.69
C TRP A 427 -26.80 14.00 -5.98
N SER A 428 -27.97 14.06 -5.32
CA SER A 428 -28.58 12.92 -4.64
C SER A 428 -28.92 11.75 -5.58
N GLN A 429 -28.97 12.01 -6.89
CA GLN A 429 -29.22 10.98 -7.90
C GLN A 429 -27.99 10.13 -8.25
N TYR A 430 -26.78 10.56 -7.87
CA TYR A 430 -25.57 9.78 -8.10
C TYR A 430 -25.33 8.81 -6.94
N ARG A 431 -25.44 7.51 -7.20
CA ARG A 431 -25.30 6.46 -6.19
C ARG A 431 -23.95 6.46 -5.49
N ASP A 432 -22.89 6.71 -6.27
CA ASP A 432 -21.50 6.57 -5.83
C ASP A 432 -20.88 7.90 -5.40
N ILE A 433 -21.68 8.95 -5.23
CA ILE A 433 -21.22 10.28 -4.75
C ILE A 433 -21.94 10.65 -3.47
N LYS A 434 -21.19 10.90 -2.41
CA LYS A 434 -21.71 11.52 -1.18
C LYS A 434 -21.35 12.99 -1.14
N LEU A 435 -22.32 13.80 -0.76
CA LEU A 435 -22.22 15.25 -0.74
C LEU A 435 -22.12 15.79 0.67
N PHE A 436 -21.14 16.66 0.94
CA PHE A 436 -20.95 17.31 2.23
C PHE A 436 -20.62 18.78 2.08
N GLN A 437 -21.41 19.63 2.76
CA GLN A 437 -21.15 21.05 2.86
C GLN A 437 -20.25 21.31 4.06
N ILE A 438 -19.13 21.99 3.84
CA ILE A 438 -18.20 22.44 4.87
C ILE A 438 -18.33 23.96 4.97
N SER A 439 -19.20 24.42 5.85
CA SER A 439 -19.36 25.84 6.17
C SER A 439 -18.33 26.29 7.23
N LYS A 440 -18.15 27.59 7.38
CA LYS A 440 -17.16 28.15 8.35
C LYS A 440 -17.43 27.73 9.80
N ASP A 441 -18.69 27.56 10.18
CA ASP A 441 -19.08 27.09 11.51
C ASP A 441 -18.73 25.60 11.72
N LYS A 442 -18.73 24.80 10.66
CA LYS A 442 -18.25 23.41 10.72
C LYS A 442 -16.75 23.28 10.80
N ASP A 443 -15.98 24.24 10.26
CA ASP A 443 -14.51 24.32 10.38
C ASP A 443 -14.11 25.23 11.55
N ALA A 444 -14.70 25.05 12.73
CA ALA A 444 -14.44 25.89 13.88
C ALA A 444 -12.96 25.97 14.32
N SER A 445 -12.17 24.97 13.95
CA SER A 445 -10.73 24.90 14.22
C SER A 445 -9.85 25.52 13.12
N GLY A 446 -10.40 25.84 11.93
CA GLY A 446 -9.70 26.40 10.78
C GLY A 446 -8.76 25.41 10.06
N PHE A 447 -8.76 24.13 10.43
CA PHE A 447 -7.86 23.15 9.81
C PHE A 447 -8.28 22.79 8.38
N PHE A 448 -9.60 22.76 8.10
CA PHE A 448 -10.06 22.56 6.73
C PHE A 448 -9.63 23.72 5.85
N GLY A 449 -9.93 24.97 6.25
CA GLY A 449 -9.54 26.17 5.50
C GLY A 449 -8.04 26.25 5.27
N SER A 450 -7.22 25.93 6.27
CA SER A 450 -5.76 25.89 6.15
C SER A 450 -5.29 24.85 5.11
N ALA A 451 -5.92 23.67 5.03
CA ALA A 451 -5.50 22.59 4.14
C ALA A 451 -6.09 22.71 2.74
N TYR A 452 -7.37 23.10 2.61
CA TYR A 452 -8.11 23.13 1.34
C TYR A 452 -8.24 24.52 0.74
N GLY A 453 -8.10 25.58 1.54
CA GLY A 453 -8.28 26.98 1.16
C GLY A 453 -9.46 27.62 1.90
N GLU A 454 -9.32 28.91 2.21
CA GLU A 454 -10.31 29.69 2.98
C GLU A 454 -11.38 30.34 2.08
N GLN A 455 -11.26 30.18 0.75
CA GLN A 455 -12.19 30.76 -0.21
C GLN A 455 -13.56 30.07 -0.14
N GLU A 456 -14.60 30.87 -0.32
CA GLU A 456 -15.97 30.39 -0.45
C GLU A 456 -16.25 29.88 -1.87
N ASN A 457 -17.31 29.09 -2.02
CA ASN A 457 -17.77 28.57 -3.31
C ASN A 457 -16.82 27.57 -4.01
N LEU A 458 -15.93 26.92 -3.24
CA LEU A 458 -15.08 25.85 -3.77
C LEU A 458 -15.79 24.50 -3.76
N ILE A 459 -15.40 23.65 -4.71
CA ILE A 459 -15.81 22.25 -4.80
C ILE A 459 -14.58 21.35 -4.98
N TYR A 460 -14.57 20.23 -4.26
CA TYR A 460 -13.56 19.20 -4.32
C TYR A 460 -14.22 17.84 -4.47
N LEU A 461 -13.91 17.11 -5.54
CA LEU A 461 -14.32 15.72 -5.64
C LEU A 461 -13.15 14.82 -5.24
N VAL A 462 -13.27 14.20 -4.07
CA VAL A 462 -12.31 13.22 -3.55
C VAL A 462 -12.69 11.85 -4.09
N ARG A 463 -11.73 11.16 -4.69
CA ARG A 463 -11.87 9.81 -5.25
C ARG A 463 -11.89 8.76 -4.12
N PRO A 464 -12.39 7.53 -4.41
CA PRO A 464 -12.43 6.44 -3.41
C PRO A 464 -11.05 6.00 -2.91
N ASP A 465 -9.96 6.39 -3.58
CA ASP A 465 -8.59 6.12 -3.15
C ASP A 465 -7.95 7.29 -2.38
N GLY A 466 -8.77 8.30 -1.98
CA GLY A 466 -8.35 9.43 -1.16
C GLY A 466 -7.53 10.49 -1.89
N TYR A 467 -7.57 10.52 -3.22
CA TYR A 467 -6.97 11.58 -4.02
C TYR A 467 -8.02 12.52 -4.59
N ILE A 468 -7.67 13.77 -4.79
CA ILE A 468 -8.57 14.78 -5.35
C ILE A 468 -8.64 14.61 -6.86
N GLY A 469 -9.80 14.21 -7.38
CA GLY A 469 -10.02 14.07 -8.84
C GLY A 469 -10.37 15.39 -9.51
N PHE A 470 -11.10 16.27 -8.83
CA PHE A 470 -11.56 17.54 -9.38
C PHE A 470 -11.50 18.66 -8.35
N ILE A 471 -11.03 19.84 -8.77
CA ILE A 471 -11.13 21.10 -8.01
C ILE A 471 -11.74 22.17 -8.90
N GLY A 472 -12.73 22.89 -8.37
CA GLY A 472 -13.36 23.99 -9.06
C GLY A 472 -14.11 24.92 -8.13
N GLU A 473 -14.82 25.86 -8.72
CA GLU A 473 -15.78 26.72 -8.03
C GLU A 473 -17.21 26.25 -8.31
N THR A 474 -18.17 26.63 -7.45
CA THR A 474 -19.59 26.24 -7.61
C THR A 474 -20.18 26.65 -8.95
N THR A 475 -19.65 27.70 -9.60
CA THR A 475 -19.98 28.11 -10.96
C THR A 475 -19.53 27.10 -12.04
N GLN A 476 -18.60 26.22 -11.71
CA GLN A 476 -18.01 25.21 -12.62
C GLN A 476 -18.64 23.81 -12.45
N MET A 477 -19.83 23.73 -11.84
CA MET A 477 -20.59 22.47 -11.72
C MET A 477 -20.82 21.76 -13.08
N PRO A 478 -21.03 22.45 -14.23
CA PRO A 478 -21.12 21.77 -15.52
C PRO A 478 -19.83 21.02 -15.90
N ALA A 479 -18.67 21.57 -15.56
CA ALA A 479 -17.38 20.91 -15.80
C ALA A 479 -17.20 19.67 -14.91
N LEU A 480 -17.65 19.74 -13.66
CA LEU A 480 -17.68 18.59 -12.75
C LEU A 480 -18.60 17.48 -13.30
N LYS A 481 -19.79 17.82 -13.81
CA LYS A 481 -20.69 16.82 -14.42
C LYS A 481 -20.03 16.13 -15.63
N THR A 482 -19.39 16.91 -16.50
CA THR A 482 -18.63 16.33 -17.64
C THR A 482 -17.53 15.37 -17.14
N TYR A 483 -16.81 15.73 -16.08
CA TYR A 483 -15.79 14.87 -15.49
C TYR A 483 -16.39 13.56 -14.93
N ILE A 484 -17.53 13.63 -14.25
CA ILE A 484 -18.22 12.46 -13.69
C ILE A 484 -18.75 11.55 -14.80
N ASP A 485 -19.29 12.12 -15.87
CA ASP A 485 -19.77 11.36 -17.04
C ASP A 485 -18.60 10.63 -17.73
N GLN A 486 -17.43 11.26 -17.82
CA GLN A 486 -16.21 10.62 -18.35
C GLN A 486 -15.73 9.44 -17.48
N LEU A 487 -15.93 9.51 -16.17
CA LEU A 487 -15.66 8.40 -15.26
C LEU A 487 -16.68 7.26 -15.37
N GLY A 488 -17.82 7.47 -16.02
CA GLY A 488 -18.90 6.48 -16.12
C GLY A 488 -19.66 6.26 -14.81
N ILE A 489 -19.70 7.27 -13.93
CA ILE A 489 -20.47 7.20 -12.67
C ILE A 489 -21.96 7.34 -13.00
N LEU A 490 -22.75 6.30 -12.67
CA LEU A 490 -24.15 6.19 -13.07
C LEU A 490 -25.10 6.99 -12.17
N ILE A 491 -26.15 7.53 -12.80
CA ILE A 491 -27.32 8.11 -12.11
C ILE A 491 -28.31 6.99 -11.79
N PHE A 492 -28.96 7.01 -10.61
CA PHE A 492 -29.93 6.02 -10.13
C PHE A 492 -31.06 5.69 -11.14
N ASN A 493 -31.46 6.64 -11.97
CA ASN A 493 -32.61 6.52 -12.89
C ASN A 493 -32.27 5.99 -14.30
N LYS A 494 -31.04 5.59 -14.56
CA LYS A 494 -30.63 5.01 -15.86
C LYS A 494 -30.39 3.49 -15.82
N ILE A 495 -31.01 2.77 -14.91
CA ILE A 495 -31.14 1.32 -15.06
C ILE A 495 -32.25 1.07 -16.09
N THR A 496 -31.92 1.29 -17.35
CA THR A 496 -32.69 0.70 -18.43
C THR A 496 -32.29 -0.77 -18.46
N CYS A 497 -33.26 -1.64 -18.21
CA CYS A 497 -33.12 -3.08 -18.44
C CYS A 497 -32.44 -3.31 -19.80
N LEU A 498 -31.26 -3.91 -19.80
CA LEU A 498 -30.67 -4.61 -20.94
C LEU A 498 -30.73 -6.10 -20.64
#